data_4aeb905c04cad936aee93af819043fa4
#
_entry.id   4aeb905c04cad936aee93af819043fa4
#
_cell.length_a   1.000
_cell.length_b   1.000
_cell.length_c   1.000
_cell.angle_alpha   90.00
_cell.angle_beta   90.00
_cell.angle_gamma   90.00
#
_symmetry.space_group_name_H-M   'P 1'
#
loop_
_entity.id
_entity.type
_entity.pdbx_description
1 polymer ?
#
loop_
_entity_poly.entity_id
_entity_poly.type
_entity_poly.pdbx_seq_one_letter_code
_entity_poly.pdbx_strand_id
1 'polypeptide(L)'
;MNMNTKEKLTPQQQAERIEGLYKNLESQAHRVFRHDRSGSIDTRKPYFAAEKRFCRFLAENYSLQNLKNVEPRHFYAFAEEMKAKGLSTSYIYATLSAIRYYNDKLGGKHEMPKDNKELHLEKRHPGALNRAWMDSEIEKACRVAYEMKGGGDHYDIIAAFRLGQRFGLRVNESVQVKVGDLEYALRTRQFHVPRGKCGQRRDIPVTTREQITLLEKLIAYAKKKVKESGDYLLCDNHGNSVFEEKKRIERWISNHKHKFQDPNRASKVEPGKKPRATKRLGFHSLRHTFTQKSMKTMREQGLPENKVQKEASESLGHHRTSITKIYEE
;
A
#
# COMPACT_ATOMS: atom_id res chain seq x y z
N MET A 1 45.71 -44.48 -9.71
CA MET A 1 44.31 -44.28 -9.23
C MET A 1 44.33 -43.23 -8.15
N ASN A 2 44.07 -41.96 -8.50
CA ASN A 2 43.92 -40.90 -7.51
C ASN A 2 42.39 -40.69 -7.32
N MET A 3 41.87 -41.30 -6.26
CA MET A 3 40.54 -40.94 -5.77
C MET A 3 40.61 -39.56 -5.14
N ASN A 4 40.09 -38.58 -5.85
CA ASN A 4 39.93 -37.21 -5.38
C ASN A 4 38.75 -37.21 -4.36
N THR A 5 39.02 -37.55 -3.12
CA THR A 5 38.10 -37.38 -2.00
C THR A 5 37.89 -35.89 -1.78
N LYS A 6 36.78 -35.35 -2.35
CA LYS A 6 36.33 -34.00 -2.02
C LYS A 6 36.12 -33.93 -0.50
N GLU A 7 37.05 -33.33 0.21
CA GLU A 7 36.87 -33.03 1.65
C GLU A 7 35.54 -32.30 1.85
N LYS A 8 34.70 -32.79 2.75
CA LYS A 8 33.46 -32.16 3.13
C LYS A 8 33.79 -30.84 3.84
N LEU A 9 33.31 -29.74 3.32
CA LEU A 9 33.46 -28.43 3.94
C LEU A 9 32.96 -28.44 5.38
N THR A 10 33.68 -27.77 6.28
CA THR A 10 33.19 -27.53 7.64
C THR A 10 31.93 -26.67 7.61
N PRO A 11 31.10 -26.72 8.66
CA PRO A 11 29.91 -25.86 8.72
C PRO A 11 30.21 -24.36 8.53
N GLN A 12 31.33 -23.88 9.03
CA GLN A 12 31.80 -22.52 8.88
C GLN A 12 32.14 -22.19 7.42
N GLN A 13 32.92 -23.05 6.77
CA GLN A 13 33.29 -22.92 5.35
C GLN A 13 32.05 -22.95 4.43
N GLN A 14 31.07 -23.79 4.80
CA GLN A 14 29.81 -23.88 4.07
C GLN A 14 29.01 -22.57 4.21
N ALA A 15 28.92 -21.99 5.40
CA ALA A 15 28.26 -20.73 5.66
C ALA A 15 28.93 -19.56 4.90
N GLU A 16 30.27 -19.50 4.92
CA GLU A 16 31.03 -18.50 4.18
C GLU A 16 30.83 -18.61 2.66
N ARG A 17 30.79 -19.85 2.14
CA ARG A 17 30.48 -20.10 0.73
C ARG A 17 29.09 -19.62 0.34
N ILE A 18 28.08 -19.94 1.15
CA ILE A 18 26.69 -19.50 0.91
C ILE A 18 26.60 -17.97 0.94
N GLU A 19 27.28 -17.32 1.89
CA GLU A 19 27.29 -15.86 1.99
C GLU A 19 27.99 -15.22 0.78
N GLY A 20 29.08 -15.79 0.30
CA GLY A 20 29.76 -15.35 -0.93
C GLY A 20 28.86 -15.48 -2.16
N LEU A 21 28.17 -16.61 -2.33
CA LEU A 21 27.21 -16.83 -3.40
C LEU A 21 26.04 -15.82 -3.34
N TYR A 22 25.47 -15.62 -2.16
CA TYR A 22 24.39 -14.66 -1.95
C TYR A 22 24.83 -13.25 -2.34
N LYS A 23 25.98 -12.77 -1.86
CA LYS A 23 26.51 -11.44 -2.18
C LYS A 23 26.72 -11.24 -3.70
N ASN A 24 27.22 -12.28 -4.38
CA ASN A 24 27.37 -12.26 -5.84
C ASN A 24 26.00 -12.11 -6.54
N LEU A 25 25.01 -12.95 -6.18
CA LEU A 25 23.65 -12.88 -6.76
C LEU A 25 22.96 -11.55 -6.43
N GLU A 26 23.06 -11.07 -5.18
CA GLU A 26 22.52 -9.77 -4.76
C GLU A 26 23.12 -8.62 -5.56
N SER A 27 24.44 -8.66 -5.83
CA SER A 27 25.12 -7.66 -6.66
C SER A 27 24.55 -7.61 -8.09
N GLN A 28 24.23 -8.77 -8.67
CA GLN A 28 23.60 -8.84 -10.00
C GLN A 28 22.20 -8.21 -9.98
N ALA A 29 21.38 -8.53 -8.99
CA ALA A 29 20.06 -7.93 -8.81
C ALA A 29 20.15 -6.42 -8.51
N HIS A 30 21.13 -5.99 -7.73
CA HIS A 30 21.35 -4.58 -7.39
C HIS A 30 21.69 -3.72 -8.61
N ARG A 31 22.39 -4.27 -9.60
CA ARG A 31 22.64 -3.58 -10.88
C ARG A 31 21.32 -3.25 -11.58
N VAL A 32 20.37 -4.19 -11.65
CA VAL A 32 19.03 -3.93 -12.19
C VAL A 32 18.32 -2.85 -11.37
N PHE A 33 18.33 -2.95 -10.05
CA PHE A 33 17.69 -1.95 -9.18
C PHE A 33 18.24 -0.54 -9.39
N ARG A 34 19.55 -0.40 -9.61
CA ARG A 34 20.20 0.91 -9.83
C ARG A 34 19.90 1.50 -11.20
N HIS A 35 19.89 0.69 -12.26
CA HIS A 35 19.82 1.18 -13.64
C HIS A 35 18.42 1.19 -14.22
N ASP A 36 17.57 0.24 -13.86
CA ASP A 36 16.20 0.25 -14.33
C ASP A 36 15.34 1.25 -13.53
N ARG A 37 14.83 2.25 -14.24
CA ARG A 37 13.98 3.31 -13.71
C ARG A 37 12.49 3.08 -14.00
N SER A 38 12.13 1.94 -14.58
CA SER A 38 10.73 1.59 -14.82
C SER A 38 9.97 1.40 -13.49
N GLY A 39 8.85 2.07 -13.38
CA GLY A 39 8.04 2.06 -12.16
C GLY A 39 8.55 3.00 -11.05
N SER A 40 7.68 3.20 -10.06
CA SER A 40 8.00 4.05 -8.90
C SER A 40 9.01 3.39 -7.96
N ILE A 41 9.72 4.19 -7.20
CA ILE A 41 10.63 3.70 -6.16
C ILE A 41 9.89 2.85 -5.10
N ASP A 42 8.62 3.17 -4.83
CA ASP A 42 7.76 2.43 -3.92
C ASP A 42 7.41 1.02 -4.44
N THR A 43 7.47 0.79 -5.76
CA THR A 43 7.35 -0.55 -6.38
C THR A 43 8.71 -1.24 -6.46
N ARG A 44 9.75 -0.52 -6.85
CA ARG A 44 11.09 -1.08 -7.05
C ARG A 44 11.73 -1.60 -5.76
N LYS A 45 11.61 -0.87 -4.64
CA LYS A 45 12.14 -1.30 -3.33
C LYS A 45 11.58 -2.65 -2.85
N PRO A 46 10.25 -2.88 -2.80
CA PRO A 46 9.69 -4.18 -2.48
C PRO A 46 10.10 -5.29 -3.45
N TYR A 47 10.20 -5.00 -4.74
CA TYR A 47 10.66 -5.97 -5.75
C TYR A 47 12.11 -6.37 -5.50
N PHE A 48 13.01 -5.41 -5.25
CA PHE A 48 14.38 -5.73 -4.89
C PHE A 48 14.49 -6.53 -3.60
N ALA A 49 13.70 -6.19 -2.59
CA ALA A 49 13.66 -6.95 -1.34
C ALA A 49 13.14 -8.40 -1.54
N ALA A 50 12.21 -8.62 -2.49
CA ALA A 50 11.76 -9.95 -2.87
C ALA A 50 12.86 -10.73 -3.59
N GLU A 51 13.55 -10.09 -4.53
CA GLU A 51 14.65 -10.69 -5.27
C GLU A 51 15.83 -11.05 -4.36
N LYS A 52 16.17 -10.22 -3.37
CA LYS A 52 17.19 -10.56 -2.37
C LYS A 52 16.88 -11.85 -1.61
N ARG A 53 15.61 -12.06 -1.23
CA ARG A 53 15.20 -13.31 -0.57
C ARG A 53 15.35 -14.51 -1.50
N PHE A 54 15.02 -14.33 -2.78
CA PHE A 54 15.22 -15.38 -3.78
C PHE A 54 16.71 -15.68 -4.01
N CYS A 55 17.56 -14.65 -4.08
CA CYS A 55 19.03 -14.83 -4.15
C CYS A 55 19.56 -15.65 -2.96
N ARG A 56 19.05 -15.38 -1.75
CA ARG A 56 19.43 -16.15 -0.56
C ARG A 56 19.02 -17.62 -0.70
N PHE A 57 17.78 -17.86 -1.09
CA PHE A 57 17.27 -19.20 -1.33
C PHE A 57 18.10 -19.98 -2.37
N LEU A 58 18.47 -19.32 -3.48
CA LEU A 58 19.31 -19.91 -4.53
C LEU A 58 20.72 -20.26 -4.03
N ALA A 59 21.32 -19.39 -3.23
CA ALA A 59 22.64 -19.63 -2.64
C ALA A 59 22.61 -20.81 -1.66
N GLU A 60 21.58 -20.92 -0.84
CA GLU A 60 21.43 -21.95 0.17
C GLU A 60 21.13 -23.33 -0.42
N ASN A 61 20.25 -23.40 -1.44
CA ASN A 61 19.71 -24.66 -1.93
C ASN A 61 20.32 -25.13 -3.25
N TYR A 62 20.87 -24.23 -4.08
CA TYR A 62 21.31 -24.58 -5.44
C TYR A 62 22.74 -24.17 -5.76
N SER A 63 23.44 -23.50 -4.84
CA SER A 63 24.79 -22.96 -5.09
C SER A 63 24.92 -22.18 -6.41
N LEU A 64 23.85 -21.51 -6.82
CA LEU A 64 23.78 -20.78 -8.08
C LEU A 64 24.70 -19.56 -8.03
N GLN A 65 25.43 -19.29 -9.12
CA GLN A 65 26.37 -18.17 -9.21
C GLN A 65 25.90 -17.06 -10.14
N ASN A 66 24.93 -17.33 -11.02
CA ASN A 66 24.46 -16.39 -12.02
C ASN A 66 22.93 -16.43 -12.14
N LEU A 67 22.27 -15.29 -11.90
CA LEU A 67 20.82 -15.16 -12.00
C LEU A 67 20.28 -15.43 -13.40
N LYS A 68 21.08 -15.29 -14.45
CA LYS A 68 20.67 -15.68 -15.82
C LYS A 68 20.40 -17.18 -15.98
N ASN A 69 20.93 -18.00 -15.09
CA ASN A 69 20.76 -19.45 -15.11
C ASN A 69 19.61 -19.92 -14.21
N VAL A 70 18.77 -19.01 -13.72
CA VAL A 70 17.55 -19.39 -12.98
C VAL A 70 16.61 -20.13 -13.92
N GLU A 71 16.12 -21.28 -13.48
CA GLU A 71 15.20 -22.15 -14.19
C GLU A 71 13.83 -22.15 -13.53
N PRO A 72 12.77 -22.57 -14.21
CA PRO A 72 11.43 -22.71 -13.63
C PRO A 72 11.39 -23.54 -12.35
N ARG A 73 12.21 -24.61 -12.25
CA ARG A 73 12.28 -25.45 -11.03
C ARG A 73 12.68 -24.65 -9.79
N HIS A 74 13.59 -23.69 -9.89
CA HIS A 74 13.99 -22.82 -8.78
C HIS A 74 12.85 -21.91 -8.34
N PHE A 75 12.10 -21.40 -9.30
CA PHE A 75 10.91 -20.59 -9.07
C PHE A 75 9.81 -21.37 -8.33
N TYR A 76 9.52 -22.58 -8.76
CA TYR A 76 8.53 -23.44 -8.11
C TYR A 76 8.98 -23.86 -6.71
N ALA A 77 10.22 -24.30 -6.55
CA ALA A 77 10.75 -24.70 -5.25
C ALA A 77 10.69 -23.56 -4.22
N PHE A 78 11.01 -22.31 -4.63
CA PHE A 78 10.88 -21.16 -3.76
C PHE A 78 9.42 -20.84 -3.40
N ALA A 79 8.49 -21.03 -4.36
CA ALA A 79 7.07 -20.86 -4.09
C ALA A 79 6.57 -21.88 -3.05
N GLU A 80 7.00 -23.14 -3.16
CA GLU A 80 6.66 -24.20 -2.18
C GLU A 80 7.24 -23.90 -0.79
N GLU A 81 8.49 -23.41 -0.72
CA GLU A 81 9.07 -22.98 0.56
C GLU A 81 8.24 -21.85 1.20
N MET A 82 7.82 -20.88 0.41
CA MET A 82 6.96 -19.79 0.91
C MET A 82 5.60 -20.31 1.40
N LYS A 83 5.01 -21.33 0.74
CA LYS A 83 3.77 -22.00 1.17
C LYS A 83 4.00 -22.73 2.49
N ALA A 84 5.05 -23.51 2.58
CA ALA A 84 5.42 -24.25 3.80
C ALA A 84 5.63 -23.31 5.00
N LYS A 85 6.18 -22.11 4.78
CA LYS A 85 6.30 -21.05 5.79
C LYS A 85 4.94 -20.36 6.13
N GLY A 86 3.84 -20.77 5.55
CA GLY A 86 2.51 -20.20 5.78
C GLY A 86 2.35 -18.76 5.33
N LEU A 87 3.12 -18.31 4.34
CA LEU A 87 3.01 -16.96 3.81
C LEU A 87 1.71 -16.79 3.02
N SER A 88 1.15 -15.58 3.05
CA SER A 88 -0.12 -15.34 2.37
C SER A 88 0.00 -15.47 0.86
N THR A 89 -1.03 -15.99 0.21
CA THR A 89 -1.14 -16.08 -1.25
C THR A 89 -0.81 -14.75 -1.94
N SER A 90 -1.32 -13.62 -1.42
CA SER A 90 -1.02 -12.31 -1.99
C SER A 90 0.46 -11.92 -1.91
N TYR A 91 1.15 -12.32 -0.83
CA TYR A 91 2.58 -12.10 -0.69
C TYR A 91 3.37 -12.97 -1.66
N ILE A 92 3.01 -14.26 -1.80
CA ILE A 92 3.61 -15.18 -2.75
C ILE A 92 3.47 -14.64 -4.17
N TYR A 93 2.26 -14.25 -4.59
CA TYR A 93 2.03 -13.64 -5.91
C TYR A 93 2.89 -12.41 -6.17
N ALA A 94 3.00 -11.50 -5.21
CA ALA A 94 3.83 -10.29 -5.35
C ALA A 94 5.32 -10.62 -5.46
N THR A 95 5.80 -11.59 -4.67
CA THR A 95 7.19 -12.07 -4.71
C THR A 95 7.51 -12.72 -6.05
N LEU A 96 6.65 -13.61 -6.54
CA LEU A 96 6.83 -14.27 -7.83
C LEU A 96 6.79 -13.29 -9.01
N SER A 97 5.97 -12.24 -8.92
CA SER A 97 5.97 -11.16 -9.92
C SER A 97 7.29 -10.39 -9.94
N ALA A 98 7.91 -10.19 -8.77
CA ALA A 98 9.22 -9.56 -8.71
C ALA A 98 10.31 -10.44 -9.33
N ILE A 99 10.30 -11.75 -9.07
CA ILE A 99 11.28 -12.68 -9.65
C ILE A 99 11.18 -12.70 -11.19
N ARG A 100 9.95 -12.76 -11.73
CA ARG A 100 9.76 -12.67 -13.20
C ARG A 100 10.32 -11.36 -13.76
N TYR A 101 10.04 -10.25 -13.11
CA TYR A 101 10.55 -8.95 -13.51
C TYR A 101 12.09 -8.92 -13.53
N TYR A 102 12.74 -9.45 -12.49
CA TYR A 102 14.21 -9.49 -12.45
C TYR A 102 14.79 -10.44 -13.49
N ASN A 103 14.19 -11.63 -13.70
CA ASN A 103 14.60 -12.56 -14.74
C ASN A 103 14.55 -11.92 -16.14
N ASP A 104 13.46 -11.22 -16.45
CA ASP A 104 13.29 -10.48 -17.71
C ASP A 104 14.37 -9.39 -17.87
N LYS A 105 14.57 -8.55 -16.87
CA LYS A 105 15.54 -7.45 -16.89
C LYS A 105 17.01 -7.89 -16.93
N LEU A 106 17.29 -9.06 -16.41
CA LEU A 106 18.63 -9.67 -16.47
C LEU A 106 18.90 -10.39 -17.79
N GLY A 107 17.89 -10.61 -18.63
CA GLY A 107 17.98 -11.45 -19.81
C GLY A 107 18.24 -12.91 -19.41
N GLY A 108 17.39 -13.45 -18.57
CA GLY A 108 17.45 -14.85 -18.14
C GLY A 108 17.39 -15.82 -19.32
N LYS A 109 18.15 -16.91 -19.24
CA LYS A 109 18.22 -17.92 -20.31
C LYS A 109 16.94 -18.79 -20.42
N HIS A 110 16.16 -18.81 -19.36
CA HIS A 110 14.94 -19.61 -19.29
C HIS A 110 13.74 -18.68 -19.04
N GLU A 111 12.66 -18.93 -19.77
CA GLU A 111 11.40 -18.24 -19.52
C GLU A 111 10.81 -18.69 -18.18
N MET A 112 10.41 -17.72 -17.34
CA MET A 112 9.68 -18.02 -16.14
C MET A 112 8.21 -18.29 -16.44
N PRO A 113 7.54 -19.15 -15.63
CA PRO A 113 6.12 -19.43 -15.81
C PRO A 113 5.30 -18.14 -15.84
N LYS A 114 4.47 -17.94 -16.88
CA LYS A 114 3.69 -16.71 -17.10
C LYS A 114 2.60 -16.51 -16.06
N ASP A 115 2.06 -17.59 -15.53
CA ASP A 115 1.03 -17.57 -14.50
C ASP A 115 1.41 -18.45 -13.29
N ASN A 116 0.50 -18.57 -12.33
CA ASN A 116 0.73 -19.31 -11.09
C ASN A 116 -0.24 -20.50 -10.95
N LYS A 117 -0.85 -20.98 -12.05
CA LYS A 117 -1.87 -22.05 -11.99
C LYS A 117 -1.32 -23.34 -11.41
N GLU A 118 -0.12 -23.74 -11.85
CA GLU A 118 0.56 -24.96 -11.39
C GLU A 118 0.93 -24.92 -9.91
N LEU A 119 0.95 -23.74 -9.29
CA LEU A 119 1.26 -23.61 -7.87
C LEU A 119 0.08 -23.95 -6.96
N HIS A 120 -1.12 -24.18 -7.50
CA HIS A 120 -2.33 -24.48 -6.73
C HIS A 120 -2.53 -23.59 -5.50
N LEU A 121 -2.22 -22.28 -5.66
CA LEU A 121 -2.35 -21.32 -4.57
C LEU A 121 -3.84 -21.08 -4.27
N GLU A 122 -4.15 -20.97 -2.99
CA GLU A 122 -5.50 -20.59 -2.54
C GLU A 122 -5.99 -19.35 -3.29
N LYS A 123 -7.27 -19.31 -3.62
CA LYS A 123 -7.86 -18.12 -4.23
C LYS A 123 -7.72 -16.92 -3.29
N ARG A 124 -7.40 -15.78 -3.86
CA ARG A 124 -7.46 -14.52 -3.10
C ARG A 124 -8.91 -14.18 -2.84
N HIS A 125 -9.23 -13.84 -1.61
CA HIS A 125 -10.53 -13.30 -1.23
C HIS A 125 -10.36 -11.80 -0.89
N PRO A 126 -10.28 -10.91 -1.91
CA PRO A 126 -10.25 -9.49 -1.67
C PRO A 126 -11.62 -9.05 -1.09
N GLY A 127 -11.60 -8.20 -0.09
CA GLY A 127 -12.83 -7.74 0.54
C GLY A 127 -13.32 -8.58 1.74
N ALA A 128 -12.70 -9.73 2.04
CA ALA A 128 -13.12 -10.61 3.13
C ALA A 128 -13.12 -9.99 4.53
N LEU A 129 -12.67 -8.75 4.68
CA LEU A 129 -12.64 -8.01 5.94
C LEU A 129 -13.05 -6.57 5.70
N ASN A 130 -14.10 -6.11 6.39
CA ASN A 130 -14.43 -4.70 6.39
C ASN A 130 -13.32 -3.89 7.07
N ARG A 131 -12.65 -3.04 6.30
CA ARG A 131 -11.54 -2.18 6.73
C ARG A 131 -11.96 -0.75 6.98
N ALA A 132 -13.21 -0.39 6.69
CA ALA A 132 -13.71 0.96 6.91
C ALA A 132 -13.56 1.35 8.37
N TRP A 133 -13.18 2.59 8.63
CA TRP A 133 -13.26 3.14 9.98
C TRP A 133 -14.72 3.39 10.32
N MET A 134 -15.10 3.05 11.55
CA MET A 134 -16.38 3.47 12.11
C MET A 134 -16.34 4.97 12.43
N ASP A 135 -17.47 5.63 12.38
CA ASP A 135 -17.54 7.06 12.72
C ASP A 135 -17.03 7.33 14.14
N SER A 136 -17.35 6.45 15.08
CA SER A 136 -16.84 6.52 16.46
C SER A 136 -15.31 6.45 16.55
N GLU A 137 -14.67 5.64 15.70
CA GLU A 137 -13.21 5.55 15.64
C GLU A 137 -12.59 6.82 15.07
N ILE A 138 -13.21 7.41 14.04
CA ILE A 138 -12.75 8.67 13.44
C ILE A 138 -12.87 9.82 14.45
N GLU A 139 -14.01 9.91 15.16
CA GLU A 139 -14.20 10.95 16.17
C GLU A 139 -13.22 10.80 17.33
N LYS A 140 -13.02 9.57 17.83
CA LYS A 140 -12.00 9.29 18.85
C LYS A 140 -10.58 9.64 18.36
N ALA A 141 -10.22 9.29 17.12
CA ALA A 141 -8.92 9.61 16.56
C ALA A 141 -8.70 11.12 16.45
N CYS A 142 -9.72 11.86 15.99
CA CYS A 142 -9.67 13.32 15.95
C CYS A 142 -9.54 13.92 17.35
N ARG A 143 -10.24 13.38 18.35
CA ARG A 143 -10.14 13.81 19.75
C ARG A 143 -8.72 13.55 20.29
N VAL A 144 -8.19 12.35 20.10
CA VAL A 144 -6.82 12.01 20.50
C VAL A 144 -5.82 12.96 19.87
N ALA A 145 -5.96 13.28 18.57
CA ALA A 145 -5.09 14.23 17.91
C ALA A 145 -5.21 15.66 18.48
N TYR A 146 -6.41 16.09 18.86
CA TYR A 146 -6.66 17.40 19.42
C TYR A 146 -6.11 17.54 20.84
N GLU A 147 -6.25 16.50 21.68
CA GLU A 147 -5.86 16.49 23.09
C GLU A 147 -4.35 16.28 23.32
N MET A 148 -3.61 15.86 22.31
CA MET A 148 -2.17 15.61 22.44
C MET A 148 -1.41 16.91 22.68
N LYS A 149 -0.90 17.04 23.90
CA LYS A 149 0.00 18.14 24.30
C LYS A 149 1.42 17.89 23.79
N GLY A 150 2.02 18.89 23.22
CA GLY A 150 3.44 18.87 22.88
C GLY A 150 3.72 19.32 21.46
N GLY A 151 3.97 20.63 21.31
CA GLY A 151 4.82 21.25 20.28
C GLY A 151 4.43 21.11 18.81
N GLY A 152 3.45 20.32 18.48
CA GLY A 152 3.02 20.11 17.11
C GLY A 152 1.52 20.38 16.95
N ASP A 153 1.19 21.12 15.91
CA ASP A 153 -0.19 21.34 15.50
C ASP A 153 -0.75 20.05 14.90
N HIS A 154 -1.39 19.22 15.73
CA HIS A 154 -2.01 17.98 15.26
C HIS A 154 -3.30 18.21 14.45
N TYR A 155 -3.65 19.47 14.17
CA TYR A 155 -4.77 19.77 13.28
C TYR A 155 -4.56 19.19 11.88
N ASP A 156 -3.31 19.08 11.41
CA ASP A 156 -2.96 18.45 10.15
C ASP A 156 -3.41 16.99 10.08
N ILE A 157 -3.28 16.27 11.20
CA ILE A 157 -3.76 14.88 11.31
C ILE A 157 -5.27 14.84 11.17
N ILE A 158 -5.98 15.74 11.86
CA ILE A 158 -7.45 15.85 11.80
C ILE A 158 -7.87 16.21 10.38
N ALA A 159 -7.23 17.19 9.76
CA ALA A 159 -7.51 17.62 8.39
C ALA A 159 -7.29 16.47 7.39
N ALA A 160 -6.17 15.75 7.51
CA ALA A 160 -5.90 14.58 6.67
C ALA A 160 -6.99 13.50 6.82
N PHE A 161 -7.41 13.18 8.06
CA PHE A 161 -8.45 12.20 8.31
C PHE A 161 -9.79 12.63 7.69
N ARG A 162 -10.17 13.88 7.84
CA ARG A 162 -11.41 14.41 7.27
C ARG A 162 -11.38 14.42 5.74
N LEU A 163 -10.24 14.77 5.12
CA LEU A 163 -10.06 14.65 3.67
C LEU A 163 -10.19 13.20 3.20
N GLY A 164 -9.57 12.25 3.90
CA GLY A 164 -9.73 10.82 3.60
C GLY A 164 -11.17 10.32 3.78
N GLN A 165 -11.86 10.76 4.84
CA GLN A 165 -13.24 10.37 5.16
C GLN A 165 -14.27 10.94 4.18
N ARG A 166 -14.13 12.23 3.80
CA ARG A 166 -15.16 12.97 3.04
C ARG A 166 -14.93 13.01 1.53
N PHE A 167 -13.68 12.76 1.09
CA PHE A 167 -13.31 12.78 -0.33
C PHE A 167 -12.60 11.49 -0.77
N GLY A 168 -12.46 10.51 0.10
CA GLY A 168 -11.81 9.24 -0.24
C GLY A 168 -10.35 9.39 -0.70
N LEU A 169 -9.65 10.45 -0.30
CA LEU A 169 -8.28 10.69 -0.70
C LEU A 169 -7.33 9.64 -0.12
N ARG A 170 -6.31 9.25 -0.89
CA ARG A 170 -5.18 8.50 -0.36
C ARG A 170 -4.30 9.44 0.47
N VAL A 171 -3.52 8.89 1.41
CA VAL A 171 -2.63 9.73 2.23
C VAL A 171 -1.72 10.62 1.37
N ASN A 172 -1.16 10.06 0.30
CA ASN A 172 -0.31 10.83 -0.61
C ASN A 172 -1.06 11.93 -1.38
N GLU A 173 -2.35 11.74 -1.64
CA GLU A 173 -3.22 12.75 -2.25
C GLU A 173 -3.57 13.83 -1.23
N SER A 174 -3.90 13.44 0.01
CA SER A 174 -4.25 14.38 1.09
C SER A 174 -3.12 15.35 1.43
N VAL A 175 -1.88 14.87 1.48
CA VAL A 175 -0.72 15.73 1.78
C VAL A 175 -0.34 16.66 0.63
N GLN A 176 -0.81 16.38 -0.58
CA GLN A 176 -0.58 17.22 -1.77
C GLN A 176 -1.72 18.21 -2.05
N VAL A 177 -2.74 18.25 -1.19
CA VAL A 177 -3.83 19.24 -1.34
C VAL A 177 -3.26 20.64 -1.12
N LYS A 178 -3.53 21.52 -2.05
CA LYS A 178 -3.22 22.94 -1.97
C LYS A 178 -4.44 23.73 -1.50
N VAL A 179 -4.20 24.90 -0.94
CA VAL A 179 -5.29 25.81 -0.51
C VAL A 179 -6.20 26.14 -1.70
N GLY A 180 -5.62 26.45 -2.86
CA GLY A 180 -6.37 26.72 -4.08
C GLY A 180 -7.26 25.57 -4.56
N ASP A 181 -6.89 24.30 -4.29
CA ASP A 181 -7.75 23.15 -4.61
C ASP A 181 -9.04 23.16 -3.77
N LEU A 182 -8.94 23.60 -2.49
CA LEU A 182 -10.11 23.74 -1.61
C LEU A 182 -11.02 24.88 -2.05
N GLU A 183 -10.43 26.02 -2.41
CA GLU A 183 -11.17 27.20 -2.93
C GLU A 183 -11.86 26.88 -4.23
N TYR A 184 -11.17 26.20 -5.14
CA TYR A 184 -11.75 25.71 -6.39
C TYR A 184 -12.91 24.75 -6.12
N ALA A 185 -12.73 23.76 -5.24
CA ALA A 185 -13.76 22.79 -4.91
C ALA A 185 -15.02 23.44 -4.30
N LEU A 186 -14.84 24.44 -3.44
CA LEU A 186 -15.96 25.16 -2.83
C LEU A 186 -16.74 25.96 -3.88
N ARG A 187 -16.05 26.60 -4.84
CA ARG A 187 -16.66 27.39 -5.90
C ARG A 187 -17.36 26.54 -6.97
N THR A 188 -16.69 25.47 -7.43
CA THR A 188 -17.16 24.67 -8.58
C THR A 188 -17.99 23.45 -8.20
N ARG A 189 -18.04 23.11 -6.91
CA ARG A 189 -18.64 21.86 -6.40
C ARG A 189 -17.96 20.60 -6.95
N GLN A 190 -16.69 20.71 -7.36
CA GLN A 190 -15.87 19.61 -7.84
C GLN A 190 -14.50 19.65 -7.15
N PHE A 191 -14.19 18.64 -6.37
CA PHE A 191 -12.88 18.50 -5.75
C PHE A 191 -11.91 17.83 -6.72
N HIS A 192 -11.00 18.61 -7.28
CA HIS A 192 -10.03 18.13 -8.25
C HIS A 192 -8.83 17.43 -7.57
N VAL A 193 -8.56 16.17 -7.95
CA VAL A 193 -7.38 15.41 -7.50
C VAL A 193 -6.37 15.32 -8.63
N PRO A 194 -5.37 16.22 -8.66
CA PRO A 194 -4.51 16.39 -9.84
C PRO A 194 -3.51 15.25 -10.04
N ARG A 195 -3.14 14.53 -8.99
CA ARG A 195 -2.09 13.49 -9.00
C ARG A 195 -2.52 12.26 -8.22
N GLY A 196 -3.43 11.48 -8.79
CA GLY A 196 -3.76 10.15 -8.28
C GLY A 196 -2.65 9.13 -8.54
N LYS A 197 -2.89 7.87 -8.16
CA LYS A 197 -1.97 6.76 -8.44
C LYS A 197 -1.73 6.65 -9.95
N CYS A 198 -0.48 6.51 -10.37
CA CYS A 198 -0.06 6.51 -11.78
C CYS A 198 -0.38 7.81 -12.55
N GLY A 199 -0.47 8.96 -11.86
CA GLY A 199 -0.73 10.26 -12.49
C GLY A 199 -2.18 10.49 -12.94
N GLN A 200 -3.09 9.58 -12.61
CA GLN A 200 -4.50 9.70 -12.99
C GLN A 200 -5.16 10.88 -12.26
N ARG A 201 -5.82 11.72 -13.02
CA ARG A 201 -6.66 12.82 -12.52
C ARG A 201 -8.07 12.31 -12.29
N ARG A 202 -8.76 12.88 -11.32
CA ARG A 202 -10.19 12.65 -11.10
C ARG A 202 -10.83 13.83 -10.39
N ASP A 203 -12.11 14.00 -10.61
CA ASP A 203 -12.94 14.94 -9.91
C ASP A 203 -13.91 14.20 -8.99
N ILE A 204 -14.08 14.73 -7.78
CA ILE A 204 -14.99 14.17 -6.78
C ILE A 204 -16.09 15.22 -6.56
N PRO A 205 -17.36 14.89 -6.84
CA PRO A 205 -18.46 15.82 -6.61
C PRO A 205 -18.57 16.23 -5.13
N VAL A 206 -18.79 17.52 -4.89
CA VAL A 206 -19.05 18.10 -3.55
C VAL A 206 -20.55 18.24 -3.40
N THR A 207 -21.21 17.19 -2.92
CA THR A 207 -22.68 17.08 -2.90
C THR A 207 -23.26 17.20 -1.50
N THR A 208 -22.47 17.00 -0.45
CA THR A 208 -22.99 16.98 0.92
C THR A 208 -22.62 18.26 1.68
N ARG A 209 -23.49 18.63 2.65
CA ARG A 209 -23.25 19.77 3.53
C ARG A 209 -21.97 19.61 4.33
N GLU A 210 -21.67 18.37 4.76
CA GLU A 210 -20.47 18.07 5.53
C GLU A 210 -19.18 18.28 4.71
N GLN A 211 -19.21 17.99 3.40
CA GLN A 211 -18.08 18.28 2.53
C GLN A 211 -17.87 19.79 2.40
N ILE A 212 -18.94 20.56 2.20
CA ILE A 212 -18.88 22.01 2.12
C ILE A 212 -18.31 22.62 3.40
N THR A 213 -18.89 22.24 4.53
CA THR A 213 -18.44 22.71 5.85
C THR A 213 -16.96 22.36 6.13
N LEU A 214 -16.53 21.17 5.68
CA LEU A 214 -15.12 20.79 5.79
C LEU A 214 -14.23 21.72 4.97
N LEU A 215 -14.59 21.99 3.71
CA LEU A 215 -13.80 22.89 2.83
C LEU A 215 -13.70 24.29 3.46
N GLU A 216 -14.82 24.85 3.94
CA GLU A 216 -14.85 26.15 4.62
C GLU A 216 -13.91 26.18 5.84
N LYS A 217 -13.96 25.16 6.70
CA LYS A 217 -13.09 25.04 7.87
C LYS A 217 -11.61 24.93 7.50
N LEU A 218 -11.28 24.17 6.46
CA LEU A 218 -9.90 23.99 5.99
C LEU A 218 -9.35 25.28 5.38
N ILE A 219 -10.17 26.03 4.62
CA ILE A 219 -9.81 27.34 4.09
C ILE A 219 -9.59 28.36 5.24
N ALA A 220 -10.49 28.37 6.22
CA ALA A 220 -10.35 29.23 7.39
C ALA A 220 -9.05 28.88 8.18
N TYR A 221 -8.72 27.61 8.33
CA TYR A 221 -7.47 27.18 8.92
C TYR A 221 -6.26 27.65 8.12
N ALA A 222 -6.27 27.50 6.79
CA ALA A 222 -5.20 27.96 5.92
C ALA A 222 -4.98 29.49 6.06
N LYS A 223 -6.06 30.27 6.05
CA LYS A 223 -6.00 31.72 6.27
C LYS A 223 -5.40 32.09 7.63
N LYS A 224 -5.77 31.38 8.70
CA LYS A 224 -5.19 31.57 10.03
C LYS A 224 -3.68 31.28 10.08
N LYS A 225 -3.18 30.39 9.22
CA LYS A 225 -1.76 30.05 9.05
C LYS A 225 -1.06 30.91 8.00
N VAL A 226 -1.75 31.92 7.47
CA VAL A 226 -1.22 32.85 6.44
C VAL A 226 -0.73 32.11 5.20
N LYS A 227 -1.49 31.09 4.77
CA LYS A 227 -1.20 30.29 3.57
C LYS A 227 -1.91 30.87 2.34
N GLU A 228 -1.20 30.88 1.23
CA GLU A 228 -1.71 31.30 -0.07
C GLU A 228 -2.26 30.10 -0.86
N SER A 229 -3.00 30.39 -1.95
CA SER A 229 -3.62 29.35 -2.81
C SER A 229 -2.62 28.35 -3.39
N GLY A 230 -1.35 28.75 -3.58
CA GLY A 230 -0.27 27.89 -4.08
C GLY A 230 0.32 26.93 -3.03
N ASP A 231 0.10 27.22 -1.76
CA ASP A 231 0.70 26.48 -0.66
C ASP A 231 0.02 25.13 -0.42
N TYR A 232 0.81 24.18 0.05
CA TYR A 232 0.26 22.93 0.57
C TYR A 232 -0.46 23.15 1.89
N LEU A 233 -1.66 22.57 2.01
CA LEU A 233 -2.45 22.68 3.24
C LEU A 233 -1.72 22.14 4.47
N LEU A 234 -1.04 21.00 4.32
CA LEU A 234 -0.49 20.21 5.44
C LEU A 234 1.04 20.22 5.51
N CYS A 235 1.75 20.14 4.39
CA CYS A 235 3.20 19.86 4.37
C CYS A 235 4.06 20.95 5.01
N ASP A 236 3.75 22.20 4.73
CA ASP A 236 4.66 23.31 5.09
C ASP A 236 4.54 23.75 6.56
N ASN A 237 3.58 23.20 7.31
CA ASN A 237 3.36 23.58 8.71
C ASN A 237 4.52 23.18 9.64
N HIS A 238 5.33 22.19 9.22
CA HIS A 238 6.45 21.64 9.98
C HIS A 238 7.75 21.63 9.18
N GLY A 239 7.81 22.32 8.03
CA GLY A 239 8.94 22.26 7.13
C GLY A 239 9.12 20.90 6.46
N ASN A 240 8.11 20.03 6.52
CA ASN A 240 8.15 18.68 5.96
C ASN A 240 7.93 18.70 4.44
N SER A 241 8.69 17.89 3.73
CA SER A 241 8.35 17.50 2.37
C SER A 241 7.05 16.65 2.34
N VAL A 242 6.42 16.53 1.16
CA VAL A 242 5.25 15.65 0.94
C VAL A 242 5.49 14.22 1.43
N PHE A 243 6.71 13.71 1.22
CA PHE A 243 7.06 12.35 1.66
C PHE A 243 7.14 12.24 3.19
N GLU A 244 7.75 13.20 3.84
CA GLU A 244 7.91 13.23 5.31
C GLU A 244 6.57 13.40 5.99
N GLU A 245 5.72 14.30 5.47
CA GLU A 245 4.38 14.52 6.01
C GLU A 245 3.49 13.28 5.88
N LYS A 246 3.52 12.61 4.71
CA LYS A 246 2.87 11.31 4.54
C LYS A 246 3.33 10.32 5.61
N LYS A 247 4.64 10.20 5.84
CA LYS A 247 5.21 9.30 6.84
C LYS A 247 4.84 9.68 8.27
N ARG A 248 4.74 10.98 8.56
CA ARG A 248 4.29 11.49 9.84
C ARG A 248 2.87 11.03 10.15
N ILE A 249 1.93 11.21 9.22
CA ILE A 249 0.54 10.78 9.36
C ILE A 249 0.43 9.27 9.54
N GLU A 250 1.11 8.48 8.69
CA GLU A 250 1.09 7.01 8.77
C GLU A 250 1.67 6.52 10.12
N ARG A 251 2.74 7.13 10.59
CA ARG A 251 3.37 6.82 11.89
C ARG A 251 2.46 7.20 13.05
N TRP A 252 1.81 8.36 12.98
CA TRP A 252 0.87 8.80 14.00
C TRP A 252 -0.26 7.77 14.19
N ILE A 253 -0.89 7.32 13.09
CA ILE A 253 -1.91 6.27 13.14
C ILE A 253 -1.34 4.99 13.78
N SER A 254 -0.17 4.54 13.33
CA SER A 254 0.45 3.31 13.83
C SER A 254 0.69 3.36 15.35
N ASN A 255 1.14 4.50 15.85
CA ASN A 255 1.47 4.68 17.26
C ASN A 255 0.24 4.86 18.17
N HIS A 256 -0.83 5.45 17.66
CA HIS A 256 -2.01 5.84 18.47
C HIS A 256 -3.26 5.02 18.22
N LYS A 257 -3.29 4.13 17.23
CA LYS A 257 -4.50 3.34 16.89
C LYS A 257 -5.11 2.59 18.06
N HIS A 258 -4.31 2.15 19.04
CA HIS A 258 -4.79 1.46 20.24
C HIS A 258 -5.70 2.35 21.09
N LYS A 259 -5.63 3.68 20.96
CA LYS A 259 -6.45 4.65 21.70
C LYS A 259 -7.84 4.85 21.10
N PHE A 260 -8.01 4.59 19.81
CA PHE A 260 -9.25 4.89 19.10
C PHE A 260 -9.86 3.70 18.35
N GLN A 261 -9.12 2.65 18.08
CA GLN A 261 -9.65 1.45 17.44
C GLN A 261 -10.66 0.76 18.37
N ASP A 262 -11.80 0.37 17.82
CA ASP A 262 -12.79 -0.40 18.57
C ASP A 262 -12.21 -1.76 18.97
N PRO A 263 -12.22 -2.12 20.26
CA PRO A 263 -11.71 -3.40 20.73
C PRO A 263 -12.50 -4.59 20.17
N ASN A 264 -13.79 -4.41 19.89
CA ASN A 264 -14.67 -5.43 19.33
C ASN A 264 -14.60 -5.53 17.80
N ARG A 265 -13.75 -4.73 17.17
CA ARG A 265 -13.52 -4.82 15.73
C ARG A 265 -13.08 -6.25 15.40
N ALA A 266 -14.03 -7.01 14.84
CA ALA A 266 -13.93 -8.45 14.66
C ALA A 266 -12.61 -8.89 14.03
N SER A 267 -11.90 -9.83 14.65
CA SER A 267 -10.89 -10.62 13.98
C SER A 267 -11.60 -11.84 13.42
N LYS A 268 -11.79 -11.90 12.13
CA LYS A 268 -12.01 -13.20 11.50
C LYS A 268 -10.66 -13.94 11.59
N VAL A 269 -10.44 -14.61 12.71
CA VAL A 269 -9.36 -15.59 12.85
C VAL A 269 -9.98 -16.91 12.42
N GLU A 270 -9.54 -17.42 11.28
CA GLU A 270 -9.89 -18.78 10.90
C GLU A 270 -9.29 -19.74 11.93
N PRO A 271 -10.05 -20.76 12.41
CA PRO A 271 -9.53 -21.75 13.34
C PRO A 271 -8.21 -22.34 12.81
N GLY A 272 -7.18 -22.38 13.66
CA GLY A 272 -5.87 -22.93 13.32
C GLY A 272 -4.89 -22.01 12.58
N LYS A 273 -5.30 -20.82 12.17
CA LYS A 273 -4.37 -19.83 11.58
C LYS A 273 -3.95 -18.78 12.62
N LYS A 274 -2.66 -18.42 12.62
CA LYS A 274 -2.16 -17.31 13.46
C LYS A 274 -2.99 -16.05 13.18
N PRO A 275 -3.39 -15.29 14.23
CA PRO A 275 -4.08 -14.02 14.05
C PRO A 275 -3.26 -13.14 13.11
N ARG A 276 -3.69 -13.00 11.87
CA ARG A 276 -3.09 -12.00 10.99
C ARG A 276 -3.37 -10.65 11.64
N ALA A 277 -2.36 -9.78 11.65
CA ALA A 277 -2.50 -8.40 12.11
C ALA A 277 -3.40 -7.57 11.15
N THR A 278 -4.51 -8.16 10.72
CA THR A 278 -5.40 -7.71 9.65
C THR A 278 -6.36 -6.63 10.07
N LYS A 279 -6.35 -6.31 11.35
CA LYS A 279 -7.23 -5.29 11.95
C LYS A 279 -6.60 -3.91 12.02
N ARG A 280 -5.48 -3.71 11.34
CA ARG A 280 -4.79 -2.43 11.44
C ARG A 280 -5.58 -1.37 10.70
N LEU A 281 -6.20 -0.48 11.45
CA LEU A 281 -6.65 0.76 10.89
C LEU A 281 -5.43 1.48 10.29
N GLY A 282 -5.54 1.83 9.03
CA GLY A 282 -4.55 2.62 8.32
C GLY A 282 -5.25 3.75 7.60
N PHE A 283 -4.53 4.73 7.13
CA PHE A 283 -5.13 5.85 6.40
C PHE A 283 -6.00 5.40 5.21
N HIS A 284 -5.54 4.38 4.48
CA HIS A 284 -6.29 3.85 3.34
C HIS A 284 -7.70 3.34 3.71
N SER A 285 -7.90 2.96 4.95
CA SER A 285 -9.20 2.48 5.45
C SER A 285 -10.26 3.58 5.52
N LEU A 286 -9.88 4.85 5.63
CA LEU A 286 -10.80 6.00 5.49
C LEU A 286 -11.44 6.08 4.11
N ARG A 287 -10.71 5.66 3.09
CA ARG A 287 -11.24 5.56 1.74
C ARG A 287 -12.30 4.46 1.61
N HIS A 288 -12.17 3.36 2.36
CA HIS A 288 -13.25 2.36 2.48
C HIS A 288 -14.51 2.99 3.11
N THR A 289 -14.35 3.77 4.18
CA THR A 289 -15.47 4.49 4.81
C THR A 289 -16.17 5.43 3.82
N PHE A 290 -15.42 6.23 3.08
CA PHE A 290 -15.96 7.10 2.04
C PHE A 290 -16.77 6.32 1.01
N THR A 291 -16.19 5.24 0.48
CA THR A 291 -16.82 4.45 -0.59
C THR A 291 -18.11 3.80 -0.12
N GLN A 292 -18.09 3.15 1.05
CA GLN A 292 -19.29 2.52 1.61
C GLN A 292 -20.42 3.53 1.85
N LYS A 293 -20.08 4.71 2.39
CA LYS A 293 -21.09 5.78 2.61
C LYS A 293 -21.64 6.30 1.28
N SER A 294 -20.77 6.55 0.30
CA SER A 294 -21.20 7.02 -1.02
C SER A 294 -22.11 6.00 -1.71
N MET A 295 -21.72 4.73 -1.71
CA MET A 295 -22.55 3.65 -2.29
C MET A 295 -23.88 3.51 -1.57
N LYS A 296 -23.89 3.60 -0.24
CA LYS A 296 -25.13 3.56 0.55
C LYS A 296 -26.06 4.71 0.15
N THR A 297 -25.56 5.93 0.08
CA THR A 297 -26.35 7.09 -0.32
C THR A 297 -26.90 6.95 -1.74
N MET A 298 -26.11 6.47 -2.70
CA MET A 298 -26.57 6.22 -4.06
C MET A 298 -27.69 5.16 -4.12
N ARG A 299 -27.60 4.11 -3.33
CA ARG A 299 -28.65 3.07 -3.20
C ARG A 299 -29.92 3.65 -2.60
N GLU A 300 -29.80 4.45 -1.55
CA GLU A 300 -30.93 5.15 -0.93
C GLU A 300 -31.64 6.13 -1.88
N GLN A 301 -30.90 6.67 -2.84
CA GLN A 301 -31.41 7.50 -3.95
C GLN A 301 -32.04 6.67 -5.09
N GLY A 302 -32.06 5.34 -4.98
CA GLY A 302 -32.66 4.44 -5.97
C GLY A 302 -31.80 4.20 -7.22
N LEU A 303 -30.49 4.50 -7.20
CA LEU A 303 -29.63 4.20 -8.34
C LEU A 303 -29.48 2.68 -8.50
N PRO A 304 -29.53 2.17 -9.74
CA PRO A 304 -29.29 0.74 -10.00
C PRO A 304 -27.83 0.35 -9.70
N GLU A 305 -27.64 -0.87 -9.20
CA GLU A 305 -26.37 -1.34 -8.65
C GLU A 305 -25.16 -1.19 -9.62
N ASN A 306 -25.36 -1.42 -10.91
CA ASN A 306 -24.33 -1.23 -11.93
C ASN A 306 -23.86 0.24 -12.02
N LYS A 307 -24.76 1.20 -11.82
CA LYS A 307 -24.41 2.64 -11.76
C LYS A 307 -23.71 2.96 -10.46
N VAL A 308 -24.19 2.44 -9.33
CA VAL A 308 -23.53 2.62 -8.00
C VAL A 308 -22.09 2.16 -8.06
N GLN A 309 -21.82 0.96 -8.59
CA GLN A 309 -20.47 0.43 -8.72
C GLN A 309 -19.60 1.24 -9.69
N LYS A 310 -20.16 1.71 -10.79
CA LYS A 310 -19.46 2.55 -11.77
C LYS A 310 -19.05 3.88 -11.17
N GLU A 311 -19.98 4.62 -10.61
CA GLU A 311 -19.73 5.94 -10.00
C GLU A 311 -18.78 5.87 -8.81
N ALA A 312 -18.92 4.84 -7.96
CA ALA A 312 -17.97 4.59 -6.89
C ALA A 312 -16.56 4.28 -7.43
N SER A 313 -16.44 3.51 -8.51
CA SER A 313 -15.16 3.21 -9.16
C SER A 313 -14.51 4.47 -9.75
N GLU A 314 -15.27 5.31 -10.41
CA GLU A 314 -14.82 6.57 -11.03
C GLU A 314 -14.35 7.57 -9.97
N SER A 315 -15.15 7.79 -8.91
CA SER A 315 -14.78 8.67 -7.79
C SER A 315 -13.50 8.24 -7.10
N LEU A 316 -13.20 6.94 -7.11
CA LEU A 316 -11.96 6.37 -6.62
C LEU A 316 -10.82 6.37 -7.66
N GLY A 317 -11.07 6.63 -8.93
CA GLY A 317 -10.07 6.54 -10.01
C GLY A 317 -9.56 5.11 -10.21
N HIS A 318 -10.45 4.11 -10.12
CA HIS A 318 -10.08 2.72 -10.33
C HIS A 318 -10.32 2.23 -11.76
N HIS A 319 -11.23 2.83 -12.52
CA HIS A 319 -11.62 2.44 -13.88
C HIS A 319 -11.96 0.95 -14.08
N ARG A 320 -12.16 0.20 -12.99
CA ARG A 320 -12.53 -1.22 -13.00
C ARG A 320 -13.55 -1.47 -11.89
N THR A 321 -14.78 -1.75 -12.26
CA THR A 321 -15.87 -2.05 -11.32
C THR A 321 -15.60 -3.28 -10.44
N SER A 322 -14.84 -4.26 -10.94
CA SER A 322 -14.45 -5.44 -10.15
C SER A 322 -13.66 -5.11 -8.88
N ILE A 323 -12.97 -3.95 -8.84
CA ILE A 323 -12.24 -3.51 -7.65
C ILE A 323 -13.20 -2.91 -6.61
N THR A 324 -14.36 -2.40 -7.05
CA THR A 324 -15.34 -1.77 -6.15
C THR A 324 -15.97 -2.78 -5.20
N LYS A 325 -16.05 -4.05 -5.61
CA LYS A 325 -16.50 -5.18 -4.75
C LYS A 325 -15.70 -5.34 -3.46
N ILE A 326 -14.45 -4.85 -3.42
CA ILE A 326 -13.61 -4.88 -2.21
C ILE A 326 -14.15 -3.96 -1.11
N TYR A 327 -15.02 -3.02 -1.46
CA TYR A 327 -15.58 -2.01 -0.56
C TYR A 327 -17.03 -2.31 -0.16
N GLU A 328 -17.64 -3.39 -0.69
CA GLU A 328 -19.08 -3.68 -0.54
C GLU A 328 -19.46 -4.33 0.81
N GLU A 329 -18.54 -4.64 1.69
CA GLU A 329 -18.83 -5.30 2.99
C GLU A 329 -19.02 -4.33 4.16
#